data_9d148fabfc211bb830f8c8f5876ebb8b
#
_entry.id   9d148fabfc211bb830f8c8f5876ebb8b
#
_cell.length_a   1.000
_cell.length_b   1.000
_cell.length_c   1.000
_cell.angle_alpha   90.00
_cell.angle_beta   90.00
_cell.angle_gamma   90.00
#
_symmetry.space_group_name_H-M   'P 1'
#
loop_
_entity.id
_entity.type
_entity.pdbx_description
1 polymer ?
#
loop_
_entity_poly.entity_id
_entity_poly.type
_entity_poly.pdbx_seq_one_letter_code
_entity_poly.pdbx_strand_id
1 'polypeptide(L)'
;KGIAWTSRAMVGKTYRQTPVFRGTLSYMEINPTWTVPPTILKNDVLPAIKKDPGYLKAKNMSVIDRDGRKVNPSAIDWQSYGSSIPYYIRQEPGPNNALGEIKFIFPNKHIVFLHDTPNRDLFNRPDRTFSSGCIRVEKPFEFAVRLLDDPQWTHQRIEEVVASGKTTVVRLKEPVTVM
;
A
#
# COMPACT_ATOMS: atom_id res chain seq x y z
N LYS A 1 29.93 7.74 -8.94
CA LYS A 1 28.59 7.37 -9.46
C LYS A 1 27.63 8.48 -9.05
N GLY A 2 26.98 9.16 -10.00
CA GLY A 2 26.05 10.24 -9.75
C GLY A 2 24.65 9.77 -9.33
N ILE A 3 23.80 10.72 -8.88
CA ILE A 3 22.38 10.46 -8.60
C ILE A 3 21.65 10.22 -9.94
N ALA A 4 21.03 9.04 -10.06
CA ALA A 4 20.33 8.65 -11.27
C ALA A 4 18.86 9.10 -11.29
N TRP A 5 18.24 9.27 -10.10
CA TRP A 5 16.85 9.67 -9.94
C TRP A 5 16.58 10.15 -8.50
N THR A 6 15.65 11.07 -8.35
CA THR A 6 15.20 11.58 -7.06
C THR A 6 13.68 11.78 -7.05
N SER A 7 13.08 11.68 -5.88
CA SER A 7 11.67 11.96 -5.67
C SER A 7 11.42 12.47 -4.27
N ARG A 8 10.35 13.26 -4.09
CA ARG A 8 9.84 13.53 -2.75
C ARG A 8 9.23 12.26 -2.18
N ALA A 9 9.33 12.12 -0.86
CA ALA A 9 8.77 10.98 -0.14
C ALA A 9 7.97 11.46 1.08
N MET A 10 6.97 10.66 1.48
CA MET A 10 6.31 10.77 2.78
C MET A 10 6.71 9.59 3.64
N VAL A 11 7.01 9.85 4.89
CA VAL A 11 7.46 8.85 5.89
C VAL A 11 6.50 8.74 7.06
N GLY A 12 6.80 7.88 8.00
CA GLY A 12 5.98 7.64 9.19
C GLY A 12 5.87 8.85 10.11
N LYS A 13 4.71 9.01 10.73
CA LYS A 13 4.46 9.98 11.80
C LYS A 13 5.43 9.74 12.97
N THR A 14 5.65 10.77 13.81
CA THR A 14 6.57 10.68 14.96
C THR A 14 6.28 9.53 15.92
N TYR A 15 5.02 9.14 16.07
CA TYR A 15 4.59 8.01 16.91
C TYR A 15 4.41 6.68 16.12
N ARG A 16 4.68 6.68 14.81
CA ARG A 16 4.67 5.51 13.90
C ARG A 16 5.82 5.65 12.90
N GLN A 17 7.03 5.80 13.41
CA GLN A 17 8.21 6.12 12.61
C GLN A 17 8.54 5.05 11.58
N THR A 18 9.07 5.49 10.44
CA THR A 18 9.72 4.59 9.48
C THR A 18 11.01 4.07 10.11
N PRO A 19 11.19 2.74 10.24
CA PRO A 19 12.40 2.18 10.79
C PRO A 19 13.59 2.38 9.84
N VAL A 20 14.79 2.47 10.41
CA VAL A 20 16.04 2.47 9.66
C VAL A 20 16.55 1.04 9.55
N PHE A 21 16.69 0.52 8.35
CA PHE A 21 17.19 -0.82 8.09
C PHE A 21 17.65 -0.95 6.63
N ARG A 22 18.31 -2.08 6.33
CA ARG A 22 18.70 -2.45 4.97
C ARG A 22 17.82 -3.57 4.47
N GLY A 23 17.37 -3.48 3.22
CA GLY A 23 16.57 -4.49 2.55
C GLY A 23 16.92 -4.64 1.07
N THR A 24 16.35 -5.63 0.40
CA THR A 24 16.53 -5.87 -1.03
C THR A 24 15.18 -5.80 -1.73
N LEU A 25 14.98 -4.77 -2.54
CA LEU A 25 13.80 -4.59 -3.37
C LEU A 25 13.92 -5.55 -4.56
N SER A 26 13.01 -6.49 -4.66
CA SER A 26 13.09 -7.59 -5.62
C SER A 26 11.89 -7.70 -6.57
N TYR A 27 10.76 -7.08 -6.24
CA TYR A 27 9.57 -7.07 -7.08
C TYR A 27 8.66 -5.92 -6.74
N MET A 28 7.69 -5.67 -7.63
CA MET A 28 6.60 -4.73 -7.39
C MET A 28 5.25 -5.37 -7.69
N GLU A 29 4.20 -4.81 -7.12
CA GLU A 29 2.81 -5.13 -7.43
C GLU A 29 2.15 -3.91 -8.06
N ILE A 30 1.60 -4.07 -9.26
CA ILE A 30 0.73 -3.10 -9.92
C ILE A 30 -0.71 -3.49 -9.56
N ASN A 31 -1.57 -2.51 -9.26
CA ASN A 31 -2.90 -2.72 -8.69
C ASN A 31 -2.85 -3.56 -7.39
N PRO A 32 -2.11 -3.12 -6.36
CA PRO A 32 -1.98 -3.90 -5.14
C PRO A 32 -3.30 -3.99 -4.39
N THR A 33 -3.54 -5.11 -3.73
CA THR A 33 -4.49 -5.17 -2.63
C THR A 33 -3.82 -4.70 -1.35
N TRP A 34 -4.58 -4.12 -0.43
CA TRP A 34 -4.06 -3.71 0.87
C TRP A 34 -4.76 -4.45 2.01
N THR A 35 -4.09 -5.41 2.61
CA THR A 35 -4.56 -6.01 3.86
C THR A 35 -4.21 -5.07 5.01
N VAL A 36 -5.22 -4.62 5.75
CA VAL A 36 -5.07 -3.64 6.82
C VAL A 36 -4.23 -4.23 7.96
N PRO A 37 -3.09 -3.61 8.31
CA PRO A 37 -2.27 -4.08 9.43
C PRO A 37 -3.02 -4.03 10.77
N PRO A 38 -2.73 -4.93 11.73
CA PRO A 38 -3.44 -5.02 13.00
C PRO A 38 -3.52 -3.70 13.78
N THR A 39 -2.44 -2.91 13.77
CA THR A 39 -2.40 -1.62 14.47
C THR A 39 -3.36 -0.61 13.84
N ILE A 40 -3.41 -0.55 12.51
CA ILE A 40 -4.33 0.34 11.77
C ILE A 40 -5.76 -0.18 11.90
N LEU A 41 -5.96 -1.50 11.85
CA LEU A 41 -7.26 -2.10 12.07
C LEU A 41 -7.83 -1.70 13.43
N LYS A 42 -7.06 -1.87 14.49
CA LYS A 42 -7.46 -1.56 15.86
C LYS A 42 -7.78 -0.07 16.07
N ASN A 43 -6.89 0.81 15.58
CA ASN A 43 -6.93 2.22 15.98
C ASN A 43 -7.75 3.09 15.01
N ASP A 44 -7.88 2.67 13.74
CA ASP A 44 -8.46 3.51 12.71
C ASP A 44 -9.68 2.84 12.03
N VAL A 45 -9.53 1.62 11.53
CA VAL A 45 -10.53 0.98 10.66
C VAL A 45 -11.70 0.38 11.44
N LEU A 46 -11.44 -0.36 12.51
CA LEU A 46 -12.51 -1.00 13.31
C LEU A 46 -13.41 0.03 14.00
N PRO A 47 -12.88 1.11 14.60
CA PRO A 47 -13.72 2.21 15.09
C PRO A 47 -14.58 2.86 14.00
N ALA A 48 -14.03 3.03 12.80
CA ALA A 48 -14.77 3.60 11.67
C ALA A 48 -15.91 2.68 11.19
N ILE A 49 -15.66 1.36 11.09
CA ILE A 49 -16.70 0.38 10.74
C ILE A 49 -17.84 0.38 11.78
N LYS A 50 -17.51 0.45 13.06
CA LYS A 50 -18.51 0.50 14.14
C LYS A 50 -19.39 1.74 14.10
N LYS A 51 -18.79 2.86 13.69
CA LYS A 51 -19.50 4.17 13.57
C LYS A 51 -20.36 4.25 12.31
N ASP A 52 -19.88 3.69 11.21
CA ASP A 52 -20.53 3.75 9.90
C ASP A 52 -20.53 2.38 9.21
N PRO A 53 -21.68 1.68 9.15
CA PRO A 53 -21.81 0.39 8.44
C PRO A 53 -21.48 0.48 6.95
N GLY A 54 -21.55 1.66 6.34
CA GLY A 54 -21.21 1.91 4.94
C GLY A 54 -19.70 2.04 4.67
N TYR A 55 -18.88 2.18 5.73
CA TYR A 55 -17.45 2.46 5.63
C TYR A 55 -16.70 1.48 4.71
N LEU A 56 -16.92 0.18 4.88
CA LEU A 56 -16.25 -0.86 4.07
C LEU A 56 -16.55 -0.71 2.59
N LYS A 57 -17.82 -0.47 2.24
CA LYS A 57 -18.26 -0.26 0.86
C LYS A 57 -17.65 1.03 0.28
N ALA A 58 -17.72 2.13 1.03
CA ALA A 58 -17.19 3.43 0.62
C ALA A 58 -15.67 3.39 0.37
N LYS A 59 -14.95 2.53 1.10
CA LYS A 59 -13.49 2.34 0.96
C LYS A 59 -13.10 1.18 0.05
N ASN A 60 -14.05 0.55 -0.65
CA ASN A 60 -13.82 -0.64 -1.48
C ASN A 60 -13.08 -1.75 -0.70
N MET A 61 -13.57 -2.04 0.51
CA MET A 61 -12.97 -3.03 1.40
C MET A 61 -13.82 -4.28 1.51
N SER A 62 -13.16 -5.43 1.52
CA SER A 62 -13.74 -6.77 1.74
C SER A 62 -13.33 -7.30 3.11
N VAL A 63 -14.23 -8.09 3.71
CA VAL A 63 -13.92 -8.89 4.91
C VAL A 63 -13.52 -10.28 4.46
N ILE A 64 -12.40 -10.77 4.96
CA ILE A 64 -11.81 -12.06 4.59
C ILE A 64 -11.65 -12.91 5.85
N ASP A 65 -12.15 -14.14 5.84
CA ASP A 65 -11.93 -15.09 6.92
C ASP A 65 -10.49 -15.65 6.94
N ARG A 66 -10.21 -16.52 7.91
CA ARG A 66 -8.90 -17.17 8.03
C ARG A 66 -8.59 -18.14 6.90
N ASP A 67 -9.62 -18.63 6.21
CA ASP A 67 -9.49 -19.53 5.05
C ASP A 67 -9.35 -18.76 3.72
N GLY A 68 -9.36 -17.43 3.76
CA GLY A 68 -9.23 -16.57 2.59
C GLY A 68 -10.54 -16.30 1.84
N ARG A 69 -11.69 -16.68 2.40
CA ARG A 69 -13.01 -16.49 1.77
C ARG A 69 -13.59 -15.14 2.13
N LYS A 70 -14.30 -14.53 1.19
CA LYS A 70 -15.05 -13.29 1.44
C LYS A 70 -16.26 -13.58 2.34
N VAL A 71 -16.42 -12.76 3.38
CA VAL A 71 -17.54 -12.82 4.33
C VAL A 71 -18.44 -11.60 4.11
N ASN A 72 -19.75 -11.82 4.22
CA ASN A 72 -20.71 -10.72 4.14
C ASN A 72 -20.60 -9.82 5.39
N PRO A 73 -20.20 -8.54 5.24
CA PRO A 73 -20.04 -7.65 6.38
C PRO A 73 -21.31 -7.41 7.20
N SER A 74 -22.49 -7.52 6.55
CA SER A 74 -23.78 -7.32 7.20
C SER A 74 -24.18 -8.47 8.13
N ALA A 75 -23.52 -9.64 8.01
CA ALA A 75 -23.74 -10.78 8.89
C ALA A 75 -22.88 -10.73 10.17
N ILE A 76 -22.04 -9.69 10.33
CA ILE A 76 -21.11 -9.55 11.45
C ILE A 76 -21.63 -8.48 12.42
N ASP A 77 -21.79 -8.88 13.68
CA ASP A 77 -22.03 -7.93 14.76
C ASP A 77 -20.73 -7.24 15.18
N TRP A 78 -20.42 -6.13 14.50
CA TRP A 78 -19.20 -5.36 14.75
C TRP A 78 -19.10 -4.81 16.17
N GLN A 79 -20.23 -4.58 16.85
CA GLN A 79 -20.25 -4.01 18.19
C GLN A 79 -19.80 -5.00 19.26
N SER A 80 -19.99 -6.30 19.00
CA SER A 80 -19.58 -7.37 19.92
C SER A 80 -18.07 -7.54 20.05
N TYR A 81 -17.28 -7.05 19.05
CA TYR A 81 -15.82 -7.15 19.06
C TYR A 81 -15.17 -6.00 19.85
N GLY A 82 -14.10 -6.30 20.58
CA GLY A 82 -13.26 -5.30 21.25
C GLY A 82 -12.29 -4.60 20.31
N SER A 83 -11.00 -4.81 20.51
CA SER A 83 -9.92 -4.20 19.73
C SER A 83 -9.38 -5.09 18.59
N SER A 84 -9.88 -6.32 18.47
CA SER A 84 -9.48 -7.30 17.46
C SER A 84 -10.69 -8.06 16.92
N ILE A 85 -10.55 -8.58 15.72
CA ILE A 85 -11.57 -9.39 15.03
C ILE A 85 -10.91 -10.64 14.45
N PRO A 86 -11.66 -11.75 14.25
CA PRO A 86 -11.13 -12.98 13.64
C PRO A 86 -11.09 -12.92 12.11
N TYR A 87 -11.08 -11.72 11.53
CA TYR A 87 -11.11 -11.46 10.09
C TYR A 87 -9.96 -10.57 9.68
N TYR A 88 -9.60 -10.64 8.40
CA TYR A 88 -8.77 -9.64 7.73
C TYR A 88 -9.67 -8.65 6.99
N ILE A 89 -9.31 -7.38 7.04
CA ILE A 89 -9.92 -6.36 6.19
C ILE A 89 -8.95 -6.10 5.05
N ARG A 90 -9.43 -6.25 3.81
CA ARG A 90 -8.64 -6.06 2.59
C ARG A 90 -9.28 -4.99 1.73
N GLN A 91 -8.52 -3.96 1.40
CA GLN A 91 -8.91 -3.00 0.37
C GLN A 91 -8.54 -3.56 -1.00
N GLU A 92 -9.49 -3.54 -1.90
CA GLU A 92 -9.31 -4.00 -3.28
C GLU A 92 -8.54 -2.95 -4.10
N PRO A 93 -7.96 -3.33 -5.25
CA PRO A 93 -7.34 -2.39 -6.18
C PRO A 93 -8.30 -1.27 -6.60
N GLY A 94 -7.75 -0.13 -6.94
CA GLY A 94 -8.51 1.00 -7.46
C GLY A 94 -7.91 2.35 -7.07
N PRO A 95 -8.45 3.46 -7.61
CA PRO A 95 -7.87 4.80 -7.49
C PRO A 95 -7.83 5.33 -6.04
N ASN A 96 -8.66 4.76 -5.15
CA ASN A 96 -8.71 5.13 -3.73
C ASN A 96 -7.98 4.15 -2.82
N ASN A 97 -7.25 3.17 -3.36
CA ASN A 97 -6.47 2.24 -2.56
C ASN A 97 -5.38 2.99 -1.78
N ALA A 98 -5.23 2.69 -0.49
CA ALA A 98 -4.26 3.36 0.39
C ALA A 98 -2.81 3.22 -0.09
N LEU A 99 -2.49 2.18 -0.85
CA LEU A 99 -1.17 1.93 -1.45
C LEU A 99 -1.02 2.54 -2.85
N GLY A 100 -2.07 3.22 -3.36
CA GLY A 100 -2.09 3.72 -4.73
C GLY A 100 -2.07 2.59 -5.77
N GLU A 101 -1.42 2.82 -6.88
CA GLU A 101 -1.42 1.94 -8.06
C GLU A 101 -0.20 1.01 -8.13
N ILE A 102 0.89 1.35 -7.41
CA ILE A 102 2.14 0.56 -7.42
C ILE A 102 2.70 0.43 -6.00
N LYS A 103 3.09 -0.79 -5.64
CA LYS A 103 3.76 -1.13 -4.40
C LYS A 103 5.09 -1.83 -4.72
N PHE A 104 6.19 -1.37 -4.12
CA PHE A 104 7.55 -1.89 -4.30
C PHE A 104 7.94 -2.67 -3.04
N ILE A 105 8.31 -3.94 -3.20
CA ILE A 105 8.44 -4.88 -2.10
C ILE A 105 9.89 -5.29 -1.88
N PHE A 106 10.34 -5.08 -0.66
CA PHE A 106 11.59 -5.55 -0.09
C PHE A 106 11.27 -6.28 1.22
N PRO A 107 11.27 -7.62 1.24
CA PRO A 107 10.91 -8.40 2.42
C PRO A 107 11.72 -7.97 3.65
N ASN A 108 11.02 -7.67 4.75
CA ASN A 108 11.64 -7.23 6.01
C ASN A 108 10.72 -7.52 7.20
N LYS A 109 11.31 -7.61 8.41
CA LYS A 109 10.58 -7.88 9.65
C LYS A 109 9.65 -6.75 10.12
N HIS A 110 9.80 -5.56 9.56
CA HIS A 110 9.01 -4.37 9.94
C HIS A 110 7.73 -4.21 9.11
N ILE A 111 7.54 -5.04 8.06
CA ILE A 111 6.40 -4.98 7.14
C ILE A 111 6.28 -3.58 6.50
N VAL A 112 7.42 -2.97 6.18
CA VAL A 112 7.53 -1.67 5.51
C VAL A 112 7.84 -1.89 4.04
N PHE A 113 7.28 -1.05 3.18
CA PHE A 113 7.53 -1.04 1.73
C PHE A 113 7.41 0.37 1.18
N LEU A 114 7.89 0.59 -0.06
CA LEU A 114 7.61 1.80 -0.79
C LEU A 114 6.31 1.61 -1.59
N HIS A 115 5.52 2.67 -1.74
CA HIS A 115 4.28 2.59 -2.51
C HIS A 115 3.81 3.95 -3.02
N ASP A 116 2.89 3.93 -3.96
CA ASP A 116 2.13 5.08 -4.42
C ASP A 116 1.10 5.52 -3.36
N THR A 117 0.37 6.58 -3.64
CA THR A 117 -0.72 7.09 -2.79
C THR A 117 -1.73 7.90 -3.60
N PRO A 118 -3.03 7.79 -3.31
CA PRO A 118 -4.03 8.70 -3.89
C PRO A 118 -3.92 10.14 -3.36
N ASN A 119 -3.28 10.35 -2.20
CA ASN A 119 -3.16 11.66 -1.55
C ASN A 119 -1.91 12.42 -2.04
N ARG A 120 -1.79 12.65 -3.34
CA ARG A 120 -0.59 13.24 -3.97
C ARG A 120 -0.33 14.69 -3.57
N ASP A 121 -1.37 15.46 -3.23
CA ASP A 121 -1.25 16.85 -2.79
C ASP A 121 -0.40 17.02 -1.53
N LEU A 122 -0.33 15.99 -0.70
CA LEU A 122 0.47 16.00 0.53
C LEU A 122 1.98 16.07 0.27
N PHE A 123 2.47 15.74 -0.93
CA PHE A 123 3.87 15.92 -1.30
C PHE A 123 4.29 17.40 -1.34
N ASN A 124 3.33 18.31 -1.51
CA ASN A 124 3.58 19.75 -1.52
C ASN A 124 3.71 20.36 -0.12
N ARG A 125 3.43 19.58 0.94
CA ARG A 125 3.58 20.03 2.31
C ARG A 125 5.07 20.10 2.71
N PRO A 126 5.48 21.08 3.52
CA PRO A 126 6.83 21.16 4.06
C PRO A 126 7.12 19.98 5.00
N ASP A 127 6.17 19.60 5.86
CA ASP A 127 6.20 18.36 6.64
C ASP A 127 5.52 17.24 5.83
N ARG A 128 6.19 16.10 5.74
CA ARG A 128 5.72 14.91 5.02
C ARG A 128 5.72 13.65 5.89
N THR A 129 5.42 13.80 7.17
CA THR A 129 5.32 12.71 8.16
C THR A 129 3.87 12.22 8.31
N PHE A 130 3.29 11.63 7.26
CA PHE A 130 1.88 11.26 7.21
C PHE A 130 1.58 9.77 7.26
N SER A 131 2.57 8.90 7.04
CA SER A 131 2.33 7.45 6.95
C SER A 131 2.31 6.76 8.33
N SER A 132 1.99 5.47 8.32
CA SER A 132 2.08 4.60 9.49
C SER A 132 3.37 3.74 9.47
N GLY A 133 4.44 4.25 8.83
CA GLY A 133 5.75 3.61 8.76
C GLY A 133 6.22 3.30 7.34
N CYS A 134 5.33 3.02 6.39
CA CYS A 134 5.68 2.83 4.98
C CYS A 134 6.12 4.15 4.33
N ILE A 135 6.81 4.05 3.20
CA ILE A 135 7.34 5.21 2.47
C ILE A 135 6.52 5.41 1.21
N ARG A 136 5.86 6.59 1.09
CA ARG A 136 5.13 6.96 -0.12
C ARG A 136 6.05 7.70 -1.07
N VAL A 137 6.02 7.33 -2.35
CA VAL A 137 6.88 7.88 -3.40
C VAL A 137 6.04 8.76 -4.33
N GLU A 138 6.50 9.99 -4.63
CA GLU A 138 5.74 10.94 -5.45
C GLU A 138 5.61 10.52 -6.91
N LYS A 139 6.67 9.90 -7.46
CA LYS A 139 6.75 9.52 -8.87
C LYS A 139 6.88 8.01 -9.05
N PRO A 140 5.84 7.24 -8.67
CA PRO A 140 5.95 5.77 -8.62
C PRO A 140 6.09 5.14 -10.01
N PHE A 141 5.51 5.72 -11.06
CA PHE A 141 5.59 5.20 -12.43
C PHE A 141 6.99 5.37 -13.01
N GLU A 142 7.57 6.57 -12.88
CA GLU A 142 8.96 6.83 -13.30
C GLU A 142 9.92 5.90 -12.56
N PHE A 143 9.70 5.70 -11.25
CA PHE A 143 10.50 4.81 -10.43
C PHE A 143 10.37 3.35 -10.87
N ALA A 144 9.15 2.89 -11.19
CA ALA A 144 8.91 1.54 -11.69
C ALA A 144 9.64 1.28 -13.02
N VAL A 145 9.50 2.17 -14.01
CA VAL A 145 10.20 2.06 -15.30
C VAL A 145 11.71 1.96 -15.09
N ARG A 146 12.26 2.80 -14.22
CA ARG A 146 13.70 2.82 -13.95
C ARG A 146 14.20 1.56 -13.24
N LEU A 147 13.41 1.01 -12.31
CA LEU A 147 13.75 -0.22 -11.59
C LEU A 147 13.68 -1.45 -12.49
N LEU A 148 12.73 -1.49 -13.42
CA LEU A 148 12.55 -2.61 -14.32
C LEU A 148 13.65 -2.66 -15.39
N ASP A 149 14.13 -1.49 -15.83
CA ASP A 149 15.16 -1.34 -16.86
C ASP A 149 14.93 -2.30 -18.04
N ASP A 150 13.69 -2.30 -18.54
CA ASP A 150 13.22 -3.21 -19.57
C ASP A 150 12.42 -2.43 -20.62
N PRO A 151 12.79 -2.46 -21.90
CA PRO A 151 12.06 -1.76 -22.97
C PRO A 151 10.58 -2.16 -23.11
N GLN A 152 10.20 -3.34 -22.61
CA GLN A 152 8.80 -3.79 -22.61
C GLN A 152 7.97 -3.14 -21.50
N TRP A 153 8.61 -2.59 -20.45
CA TRP A 153 7.97 -1.95 -19.32
C TRP A 153 8.06 -0.42 -19.41
N THR A 154 7.46 0.14 -20.45
CA THR A 154 7.30 1.60 -20.61
C THR A 154 6.28 2.16 -19.62
N HIS A 155 6.26 3.47 -19.44
CA HIS A 155 5.23 4.16 -18.65
C HIS A 155 3.82 3.80 -19.15
N GLN A 156 3.61 3.83 -20.47
CA GLN A 156 2.34 3.45 -21.09
C GLN A 156 1.95 2.00 -20.77
N ARG A 157 2.90 1.06 -20.80
CA ARG A 157 2.63 -0.34 -20.48
C ARG A 157 2.19 -0.52 -19.03
N ILE A 158 2.77 0.23 -18.11
CA ILE A 158 2.36 0.20 -16.69
C ILE A 158 0.94 0.77 -16.55
N GLU A 159 0.62 1.88 -17.24
CA GLU A 159 -0.74 2.46 -17.25
C GLU A 159 -1.78 1.48 -17.81
N GLU A 160 -1.47 0.74 -18.87
CA GLU A 160 -2.35 -0.32 -19.40
C GLU A 160 -2.64 -1.41 -18.36
N VAL A 161 -1.61 -1.83 -17.63
CA VAL A 161 -1.77 -2.82 -16.53
C VAL A 161 -2.60 -2.22 -15.41
N VAL A 162 -2.39 -0.97 -15.04
CA VAL A 162 -3.21 -0.25 -14.05
C VAL A 162 -4.68 -0.22 -14.50
N ALA A 163 -4.93 0.15 -15.75
CA ALA A 163 -6.29 0.22 -16.31
C ALA A 163 -7.01 -1.13 -16.33
N SER A 164 -6.27 -2.24 -16.34
CA SER A 164 -6.85 -3.60 -16.27
C SER A 164 -7.53 -3.90 -14.91
N GLY A 165 -7.18 -3.16 -13.85
CA GLY A 165 -7.65 -3.40 -12.48
C GLY A 165 -7.15 -4.69 -11.84
N LYS A 166 -6.34 -5.48 -12.55
CA LYS A 166 -5.84 -6.78 -12.06
C LYS A 166 -4.51 -6.61 -11.33
N THR A 167 -4.41 -7.16 -10.13
CA THR A 167 -3.13 -7.23 -9.41
C THR A 167 -2.12 -8.02 -10.22
N THR A 168 -1.01 -7.37 -10.56
CA THR A 168 0.07 -7.94 -11.38
C THR A 168 1.40 -7.82 -10.65
N VAL A 169 2.06 -8.96 -10.43
CA VAL A 169 3.38 -9.02 -9.82
C VAL A 169 4.44 -8.97 -10.91
N VAL A 170 5.38 -8.02 -10.79
CA VAL A 170 6.50 -7.86 -11.72
C VAL A 170 7.81 -7.97 -10.94
N ARG A 171 8.65 -8.94 -11.30
CA ARG A 171 9.96 -9.14 -10.67
C ARG A 171 11.01 -8.27 -11.34
N LEU A 172 11.91 -7.72 -10.54
CA LEU A 172 13.08 -7.01 -11.06
C LEU A 172 14.08 -8.01 -11.64
N LYS A 173 14.72 -7.66 -12.76
CA LYS A 173 15.85 -8.43 -13.30
C LYS A 173 17.04 -8.37 -12.34
N GLU A 174 17.32 -7.19 -11.80
CA GLU A 174 18.37 -6.94 -10.82
C GLU A 174 17.76 -6.37 -9.54
N PRO A 175 17.78 -7.12 -8.42
CA PRO A 175 17.32 -6.61 -7.13
C PRO A 175 18.17 -5.43 -6.66
N VAL A 176 17.51 -4.43 -6.05
CA VAL A 176 18.14 -3.16 -5.64
C VAL A 176 18.20 -3.07 -4.13
N THR A 177 19.35 -2.67 -3.59
CA THR A 177 19.50 -2.41 -2.14
C THR A 177 18.77 -1.13 -1.76
N VAL A 178 17.96 -1.21 -0.71
CA VAL A 178 17.26 -0.09 -0.04
C VAL A 178 17.85 0.06 1.37
N MET A 179 18.14 1.30 1.74
CA MET A 179 18.68 1.65 3.06
C MET A 179 17.94 2.86 3.63
#